data_88035fd8dcdf0cf27d958d2a8b52318a
#
_entry.id   88035fd8dcdf0cf27d958d2a8b52318a
#
_cell.length_a   1.000
_cell.length_b   1.000
_cell.length_c   1.000
_cell.angle_alpha   90.00
_cell.angle_beta   90.00
_cell.angle_gamma   90.00
#
_symmetry.space_group_name_H-M   'P 1'
#
loop_
_entity.id
_entity.type
_entity.pdbx_description
1 polymer ?
#
loop_
_entity_poly.entity_id
_entity_poly.type
_entity_poly.pdbx_seq_one_letter_code
_entity_poly.pdbx_strand_id
1 'polypeptide(L)'
;MRAKVLFICILFACSMCAQVSEGIAKNKVYQGFSGGMMLHTGYLFGRDANAPQTADGRLCSPQGALFGIGGALRVHLWKHLRTGFEGFVSTMPSAITDCRDVLKNGSYVRVGCGGVLADCCWRLDKAWPYIGGTIGGGSMKGLYILDGDQNSWEQDANSTFHKQSFFYITPYVGCDYCMTSKVHITFRLDWMLAIHKSELCLPTGPRLYFGFMFCH
;
A
#
# COMPACT_ATOMS: atom_id res chain seq x y z
N MET A 1 -21.06 -6.90 -8.35
CA MET A 1 -20.82 -5.48 -8.70
C MET A 1 -19.34 -5.09 -8.68
N ARG A 2 -18.55 -5.49 -7.71
CA ARG A 2 -17.12 -5.08 -7.55
C ARG A 2 -16.20 -5.46 -8.72
N ALA A 3 -16.35 -6.67 -9.28
CA ALA A 3 -15.53 -7.12 -10.42
C ALA A 3 -15.78 -6.33 -11.72
N LYS A 4 -17.00 -5.87 -11.97
CA LYS A 4 -17.34 -5.08 -13.17
C LYS A 4 -16.71 -3.68 -13.13
N VAL A 5 -16.64 -3.04 -11.96
CA VAL A 5 -16.01 -1.72 -11.82
C VAL A 5 -14.49 -1.83 -12.01
N LEU A 6 -13.85 -2.88 -11.47
CA LEU A 6 -12.43 -3.12 -11.66
C LEU A 6 -12.08 -3.35 -13.14
N PHE A 7 -12.91 -4.12 -13.85
CA PHE A 7 -12.72 -4.40 -15.29
C PHE A 7 -12.87 -3.13 -16.15
N ILE A 8 -13.83 -2.26 -15.79
CA ILE A 8 -14.02 -0.97 -16.48
C ILE A 8 -12.82 -0.04 -16.24
N CYS A 9 -12.27 0.03 -15.01
CA CYS A 9 -11.09 0.83 -14.71
C CYS A 9 -9.85 0.32 -15.46
N ILE A 10 -9.67 -1.00 -15.58
CA ILE A 10 -8.56 -1.61 -16.34
C ILE A 10 -8.73 -1.34 -17.84
N LEU A 11 -9.94 -1.48 -18.41
CA LEU A 11 -10.21 -1.17 -19.80
C LEU A 11 -10.01 0.32 -20.11
N PHE A 12 -10.39 1.22 -19.19
CA PHE A 12 -10.18 2.65 -19.36
C PHE A 12 -8.69 3.01 -19.32
N ALA A 13 -7.92 2.41 -18.41
CA ALA A 13 -6.48 2.56 -18.36
C ALA A 13 -5.79 2.00 -19.62
N CYS A 14 -6.20 0.83 -20.11
CA CYS A 14 -5.70 0.26 -21.35
C CYS A 14 -6.07 1.08 -22.58
N SER A 15 -7.27 1.64 -22.67
CA SER A 15 -7.68 2.47 -23.82
C SER A 15 -6.94 3.81 -23.84
N MET A 16 -6.68 4.42 -22.68
CA MET A 16 -5.85 5.61 -22.58
C MET A 16 -4.38 5.33 -22.96
N CYS A 17 -3.83 4.17 -22.59
CA CYS A 17 -2.50 3.76 -23.03
C CYS A 17 -2.45 3.46 -24.55
N ALA A 18 -3.51 2.94 -25.14
CA ALA A 18 -3.58 2.63 -26.58
C ALA A 18 -3.60 3.89 -27.46
N GLN A 19 -4.27 4.97 -27.03
CA GLN A 19 -4.25 6.25 -27.75
C GLN A 19 -2.88 6.94 -27.71
N VAL A 20 -2.03 6.58 -26.76
CA VAL A 20 -0.63 7.07 -26.65
C VAL A 20 0.28 6.37 -27.65
N SER A 21 -0.09 5.22 -28.21
CA SER A 21 0.78 4.41 -29.07
C SER A 21 0.98 4.95 -30.49
N GLU A 22 0.12 5.79 -31.01
CA GLU A 22 0.24 6.33 -32.39
C GLU A 22 1.35 7.37 -32.57
N GLY A 23 1.95 7.90 -31.50
CA GLY A 23 3.07 8.85 -31.53
C GLY A 23 4.47 8.23 -31.37
N ILE A 24 4.60 6.90 -31.35
CA ILE A 24 5.80 6.19 -30.86
C ILE A 24 6.99 6.19 -31.85
N ALA A 25 6.80 6.57 -33.09
CA ALA A 25 7.78 6.32 -34.16
C ALA A 25 9.12 7.11 -34.06
N LYS A 26 9.30 8.05 -33.12
CA LYS A 26 10.56 8.87 -33.01
C LYS A 26 11.10 9.11 -31.61
N ASN A 27 10.53 8.59 -30.54
CA ASN A 27 11.00 8.84 -29.18
C ASN A 27 11.91 7.72 -28.65
N LYS A 28 13.01 8.10 -28.01
CA LYS A 28 13.88 7.14 -27.29
C LYS A 28 13.04 6.32 -26.31
N VAL A 29 13.18 5.01 -26.35
CA VAL A 29 12.44 4.09 -25.47
C VAL A 29 12.73 4.38 -24.00
N TYR A 30 13.98 4.60 -23.66
CA TYR A 30 14.44 4.93 -22.32
C TYR A 30 14.62 6.45 -22.16
N GLN A 31 14.02 7.02 -21.11
CA GLN A 31 14.05 8.46 -20.83
C GLN A 31 14.59 8.80 -19.44
N GLY A 32 15.14 7.83 -18.72
CA GLY A 32 15.69 8.03 -17.40
C GLY A 32 15.02 7.15 -16.33
N PHE A 33 15.41 7.37 -15.10
CA PHE A 33 14.82 6.70 -13.96
C PHE A 33 14.59 7.69 -12.82
N SER A 34 13.70 7.34 -11.91
CA SER A 34 13.48 8.06 -10.66
C SER A 34 13.34 7.07 -9.50
N GLY A 35 13.88 7.44 -8.36
CA GLY A 35 13.78 6.63 -7.16
C GLY A 35 13.71 7.51 -5.91
N GLY A 36 12.99 7.04 -4.90
CA GLY A 36 12.87 7.82 -3.68
C GLY A 36 12.10 7.13 -2.58
N MET A 37 11.92 7.89 -1.52
CA MET A 37 11.24 7.43 -0.30
C MET A 37 9.96 8.23 -0.09
N MET A 38 8.95 7.53 0.45
CA MET A 38 7.63 8.10 0.75
C MET A 38 7.20 7.66 2.14
N LEU A 39 6.73 8.61 2.91
CA LEU A 39 5.93 8.36 4.10
C LEU A 39 4.49 8.14 3.67
N HIS A 40 3.77 7.32 4.39
CA HIS A 40 2.34 7.16 4.13
C HIS A 40 1.54 6.98 5.39
N THR A 41 0.30 7.38 5.29
CA THR A 41 -0.75 7.11 6.26
C THR A 41 -1.96 6.55 5.55
N GLY A 42 -2.85 5.94 6.28
CA GLY A 42 -4.08 5.39 5.70
C GLY A 42 -4.96 4.75 6.74
N TYR A 43 -5.99 4.09 6.27
CA TYR A 43 -6.91 3.34 7.12
C TYR A 43 -7.01 1.91 6.62
N LEU A 44 -6.85 0.96 7.53
CA LEU A 44 -6.96 -0.47 7.26
C LEU A 44 -8.37 -0.95 7.65
N PHE A 45 -9.07 -1.53 6.69
CA PHE A 45 -10.27 -2.31 6.89
C PHE A 45 -9.85 -3.79 6.85
N GLY A 46 -9.52 -4.35 8.00
CA GLY A 46 -9.11 -5.74 8.07
C GLY A 46 -9.95 -6.47 9.11
N ARG A 47 -10.14 -7.77 8.91
CA ARG A 47 -10.60 -8.68 9.97
C ARG A 47 -9.55 -9.77 10.04
N ASP A 48 -9.18 -10.21 11.17
CA ASP A 48 -8.33 -11.39 11.38
C ASP A 48 -9.18 -12.47 12.06
N ALA A 49 -9.49 -13.54 11.34
CA ALA A 49 -10.28 -14.64 11.87
C ALA A 49 -9.58 -15.36 13.04
N ASN A 50 -8.27 -15.18 13.18
CA ASN A 50 -7.48 -15.71 14.29
C ASN A 50 -7.18 -14.65 15.37
N ALA A 51 -7.76 -13.45 15.24
CA ALA A 51 -7.64 -12.44 16.28
C ALA A 51 -8.30 -12.93 17.58
N PRO A 52 -7.79 -12.51 18.75
CA PRO A 52 -8.39 -12.86 20.02
C PRO A 52 -9.86 -12.42 20.03
N GLN A 53 -10.69 -13.27 20.61
CA GLN A 53 -12.08 -12.94 20.83
C GLN A 53 -12.23 -12.24 22.18
N THR A 54 -13.08 -11.22 22.22
CA THR A 54 -13.54 -10.63 23.47
C THR A 54 -14.38 -11.64 24.25
N ALA A 55 -14.63 -11.41 25.55
CA ALA A 55 -15.53 -12.21 26.36
C ALA A 55 -16.94 -12.37 25.76
N ASP A 56 -17.37 -11.38 24.96
CA ASP A 56 -18.64 -11.37 24.23
C ASP A 56 -18.57 -12.09 22.87
N GLY A 57 -17.47 -12.77 22.55
CA GLY A 57 -17.28 -13.51 21.30
C GLY A 57 -17.01 -12.65 20.06
N ARG A 58 -16.73 -11.35 20.21
CA ARG A 58 -16.36 -10.46 19.11
C ARG A 58 -14.89 -10.67 18.75
N LEU A 59 -14.62 -10.85 17.46
CA LEU A 59 -13.25 -10.89 16.96
C LEU A 59 -12.63 -9.48 17.03
N CYS A 60 -11.44 -9.38 17.61
CA CYS A 60 -10.62 -8.16 17.59
C CYS A 60 -10.06 -7.93 16.20
N SER A 61 -10.85 -7.31 15.34
CA SER A 61 -10.44 -7.03 13.96
C SER A 61 -9.39 -5.93 13.90
N PRO A 62 -8.29 -6.10 13.15
CA PRO A 62 -7.26 -5.08 12.99
C PRO A 62 -7.76 -3.96 12.07
N GLN A 63 -8.64 -3.10 12.57
CA GLN A 63 -9.13 -1.91 11.87
C GLN A 63 -8.54 -0.67 12.51
N GLY A 64 -8.07 0.28 11.70
CA GLY A 64 -7.56 1.53 12.23
C GLY A 64 -6.62 2.26 11.31
N ALA A 65 -6.15 3.42 11.80
CA ALA A 65 -5.17 4.21 11.10
C ALA A 65 -3.80 3.50 11.13
N LEU A 66 -3.14 3.50 9.98
CA LEU A 66 -1.79 2.98 9.83
C LEU A 66 -0.84 4.09 9.40
N PHE A 67 0.42 3.92 9.78
CA PHE A 67 1.52 4.80 9.39
C PHE A 67 2.66 3.95 8.89
N GLY A 68 3.39 4.46 7.91
CA GLY A 68 4.49 3.70 7.37
C GLY A 68 5.43 4.49 6.48
N ILE A 69 6.41 3.75 6.01
CA ILE A 69 7.43 4.24 5.10
C ILE A 69 7.57 3.26 3.95
N GLY A 70 7.84 3.77 2.79
CA GLY A 70 8.11 2.98 1.61
C GLY A 70 9.03 3.69 0.65
N GLY A 71 9.27 3.06 -0.47
CA GLY A 71 10.03 3.62 -1.56
C GLY A 71 9.62 3.03 -2.89
N ALA A 72 9.94 3.72 -3.95
CA ALA A 72 9.73 3.26 -5.30
C ALA A 72 10.94 3.58 -6.19
N LEU A 73 11.20 2.69 -7.11
CA LEU A 73 12.11 2.90 -8.24
C LEU A 73 11.30 2.81 -9.51
N ARG A 74 11.33 3.84 -10.34
CA ARG A 74 10.59 3.94 -11.59
C ARG A 74 11.54 4.18 -12.75
N VAL A 75 11.38 3.41 -13.80
CA VAL A 75 12.06 3.59 -15.09
C VAL A 75 11.07 4.25 -16.04
N HIS A 76 11.48 5.36 -16.64
CA HIS A 76 10.67 6.12 -17.58
C HIS A 76 10.85 5.51 -18.97
N LEU A 77 9.83 4.83 -19.43
CA LEU A 77 9.76 4.23 -20.77
C LEU A 77 8.83 5.09 -21.62
N TRP A 78 9.29 5.45 -22.82
CA TRP A 78 8.56 6.33 -23.72
C TRP A 78 8.15 7.66 -23.03
N LYS A 79 7.27 8.40 -23.68
CA LYS A 79 6.87 9.72 -23.21
C LYS A 79 5.99 9.70 -21.96
N HIS A 80 5.20 8.66 -21.80
CA HIS A 80 4.12 8.62 -20.80
C HIS A 80 4.14 7.40 -19.88
N LEU A 81 4.83 6.33 -20.24
CA LEU A 81 4.85 5.09 -19.48
C LEU A 81 6.01 5.04 -18.50
N ARG A 82 5.71 4.69 -17.26
CA ARG A 82 6.72 4.34 -16.25
C ARG A 82 6.43 2.95 -15.72
N THR A 83 7.47 2.20 -15.43
CA THR A 83 7.38 0.91 -14.76
C THR A 83 8.49 0.79 -13.72
N GLY A 84 8.34 -0.10 -12.78
CA GLY A 84 9.37 -0.28 -11.75
C GLY A 84 8.93 -1.15 -10.61
N PHE A 85 9.53 -0.89 -9.46
CA PHE A 85 9.30 -1.64 -8.24
C PHE A 85 8.99 -0.69 -7.09
N GLU A 86 8.18 -1.16 -6.16
CA GLU A 86 7.95 -0.46 -4.91
C GLU A 86 7.89 -1.43 -3.74
N GLY A 87 8.17 -0.91 -2.56
CA GLY A 87 8.01 -1.63 -1.31
C GLY A 87 7.66 -0.68 -0.18
N PHE A 88 6.87 -1.17 0.77
CA PHE A 88 6.47 -0.38 1.92
C PHE A 88 6.22 -1.25 3.15
N VAL A 89 6.38 -0.64 4.30
CA VAL A 89 6.04 -1.20 5.61
C VAL A 89 5.13 -0.22 6.32
N SER A 90 4.00 -0.72 6.81
CA SER A 90 3.04 0.03 7.60
C SER A 90 2.89 -0.61 8.97
N THR A 91 2.70 0.19 9.99
CA THR A 91 2.42 -0.27 11.36
C THR A 91 1.15 0.41 11.87
N MET A 92 0.30 -0.38 12.49
CA MET A 92 -0.88 0.07 13.19
C MET A 92 -0.68 -0.26 14.68
N PRO A 93 -0.52 0.75 15.56
CA PRO A 93 -0.39 0.52 17.00
C PRO A 93 -1.74 0.08 17.60
N SER A 94 -1.71 -0.75 18.62
CA SER A 94 -2.89 -1.34 19.27
C SER A 94 -3.91 -0.32 19.78
N ALA A 95 -3.45 0.87 20.14
CA ALA A 95 -4.31 1.95 20.63
C ALA A 95 -5.40 2.40 19.63
N ILE A 96 -5.33 1.95 18.39
CA ILE A 96 -6.22 2.37 17.29
C ILE A 96 -7.15 1.21 16.87
N THR A 97 -7.02 0.03 17.45
CA THR A 97 -7.92 -1.10 17.20
C THR A 97 -9.22 -0.99 18.00
N ASP A 98 -10.30 -1.58 17.48
CA ASP A 98 -11.62 -1.59 18.16
C ASP A 98 -11.62 -2.37 19.49
N CYS A 99 -10.51 -3.00 19.85
CA CYS A 99 -10.35 -3.82 21.04
C CYS A 99 -9.41 -3.22 22.10
N ARG A 100 -9.51 -1.92 22.32
CA ARG A 100 -8.68 -1.20 23.31
C ARG A 100 -8.80 -1.77 24.73
N ASP A 101 -9.96 -2.31 25.05
CA ASP A 101 -10.27 -2.81 26.41
C ASP A 101 -9.66 -4.20 26.67
N VAL A 102 -9.25 -4.91 25.62
CA VAL A 102 -8.76 -6.30 25.69
C VAL A 102 -7.27 -6.40 25.37
N LEU A 103 -6.74 -5.48 24.56
CA LEU A 103 -5.35 -5.52 24.11
C LEU A 103 -4.48 -4.54 24.91
N LYS A 104 -3.39 -5.07 25.47
CA LYS A 104 -2.40 -4.26 26.20
C LYS A 104 -1.47 -3.47 25.28
N ASN A 105 -0.82 -2.47 25.87
CA ASN A 105 0.27 -1.74 25.27
C ASN A 105 1.36 -2.71 24.77
N GLY A 106 1.80 -2.51 23.53
CA GLY A 106 2.76 -3.39 22.88
C GLY A 106 2.17 -4.28 21.78
N SER A 107 0.83 -4.46 21.76
CA SER A 107 0.17 -5.10 20.63
C SER A 107 0.32 -4.23 19.36
N TYR A 108 0.54 -4.85 18.22
CA TYR A 108 0.65 -4.14 16.94
C TYR A 108 0.27 -5.01 15.76
N VAL A 109 -0.14 -4.38 14.69
CA VAL A 109 -0.26 -5.00 13.38
C VAL A 109 0.71 -4.33 12.41
N ARG A 110 1.52 -5.12 11.73
CA ARG A 110 2.46 -4.66 10.72
C ARG A 110 2.15 -5.29 9.37
N VAL A 111 2.09 -4.47 8.34
CA VAL A 111 1.88 -4.89 6.96
C VAL A 111 3.11 -4.52 6.16
N GLY A 112 3.75 -5.49 5.54
CA GLY A 112 4.88 -5.30 4.63
C GLY A 112 4.52 -5.81 3.24
N CYS A 113 4.78 -5.01 2.21
CA CYS A 113 4.43 -5.32 0.82
C CYS A 113 5.53 -4.90 -0.13
N GLY A 114 5.61 -5.59 -1.26
CA GLY A 114 6.45 -5.22 -2.37
C GLY A 114 5.90 -5.73 -3.69
N GLY A 115 6.09 -4.99 -4.77
CA GLY A 115 5.53 -5.35 -6.06
C GLY A 115 6.09 -4.58 -7.24
N VAL A 116 5.62 -4.97 -8.40
CA VAL A 116 5.89 -4.31 -9.68
C VAL A 116 4.81 -3.28 -9.91
N LEU A 117 5.23 -2.07 -10.26
CA LEU A 117 4.34 -0.96 -10.58
C LEU A 117 4.40 -0.62 -12.08
N ALA A 118 3.29 -0.10 -12.58
CA ALA A 118 3.23 0.55 -13.89
C ALA A 118 2.25 1.71 -13.82
N ASP A 119 2.64 2.84 -14.40
CA ASP A 119 1.78 4.03 -14.47
C ASP A 119 1.95 4.81 -15.77
N CYS A 120 0.90 5.55 -16.12
CA CYS A 120 0.91 6.56 -17.16
C CYS A 120 1.06 7.94 -16.52
N CYS A 121 2.04 8.71 -16.98
CA CYS A 121 2.40 10.02 -16.46
C CYS A 121 2.30 11.08 -17.55
N TRP A 122 1.71 12.23 -17.23
CA TRP A 122 1.64 13.40 -18.13
C TRP A 122 2.52 14.51 -17.59
N ARG A 123 3.50 14.94 -18.40
CA ARG A 123 4.45 15.98 -18.03
C ARG A 123 3.86 17.35 -18.40
N LEU A 124 3.23 18.01 -17.43
CA LEU A 124 2.62 19.33 -17.55
C LEU A 124 3.47 20.33 -16.77
N ASP A 125 4.39 20.99 -17.44
CA ASP A 125 5.33 21.96 -16.83
C ASP A 125 5.95 21.41 -15.52
N LYS A 126 5.57 21.95 -14.36
CA LYS A 126 6.08 21.54 -13.04
C LYS A 126 5.27 20.41 -12.39
N ALA A 127 4.07 20.16 -12.84
CA ALA A 127 3.20 19.14 -12.27
C ALA A 127 3.09 17.93 -13.22
N TRP A 128 3.40 16.74 -12.73
CA TRP A 128 3.35 15.51 -13.50
C TRP A 128 2.31 14.56 -12.89
N PRO A 129 1.01 14.76 -13.22
CA PRO A 129 -0.03 13.84 -12.78
C PRO A 129 0.18 12.46 -13.38
N TYR A 130 -0.18 11.43 -12.62
CA TYR A 130 -0.07 10.05 -13.07
C TYR A 130 -1.19 9.18 -12.51
N ILE A 131 -1.49 8.10 -13.23
CA ILE A 131 -2.41 7.05 -12.83
C ILE A 131 -1.79 5.70 -13.12
N GLY A 132 -1.94 4.76 -12.22
CA GLY A 132 -1.34 3.45 -12.39
C GLY A 132 -1.80 2.43 -11.36
N GLY A 133 -1.00 1.39 -11.25
CA GLY A 133 -1.25 0.33 -10.28
C GLY A 133 0.01 -0.47 -9.97
N THR A 134 -0.05 -1.15 -8.84
CA THR A 134 0.97 -2.10 -8.39
C THR A 134 0.34 -3.46 -8.20
N ILE A 135 1.07 -4.49 -8.59
CA ILE A 135 0.73 -5.90 -8.33
C ILE A 135 1.90 -6.52 -7.59
N GLY A 136 1.62 -7.19 -6.48
CA GLY A 136 2.70 -7.76 -5.69
C GLY A 136 2.25 -8.70 -4.59
N GLY A 137 3.19 -9.00 -3.71
CA GLY A 137 2.98 -9.83 -2.54
C GLY A 137 3.28 -9.07 -1.25
N GLY A 138 2.66 -9.51 -0.18
CA GLY A 138 2.88 -8.94 1.14
C GLY A 138 2.64 -9.92 2.26
N SER A 139 2.97 -9.46 3.46
CA SER A 139 2.66 -10.18 4.69
C SER A 139 2.10 -9.22 5.74
N MET A 140 1.09 -9.68 6.43
CA MET A 140 0.57 -9.07 7.63
C MET A 140 1.04 -9.86 8.84
N LYS A 141 1.53 -9.17 9.86
CA LYS A 141 1.96 -9.74 11.14
C LYS A 141 1.21 -9.03 12.25
N GLY A 142 0.51 -9.79 13.07
CA GLY A 142 -0.16 -9.29 14.26
C GLY A 142 0.48 -9.86 15.52
N LEU A 143 0.80 -9.01 16.47
CA LEU A 143 1.12 -9.40 17.84
C LEU A 143 0.00 -8.88 18.74
N TYR A 144 -0.70 -9.78 19.36
CA TYR A 144 -1.83 -9.50 20.26
C TYR A 144 -1.44 -9.92 21.68
N ILE A 145 -1.35 -8.97 22.58
CA ILE A 145 -1.04 -9.22 23.99
C ILE A 145 -2.35 -9.04 24.76
N LEU A 146 -2.85 -10.12 25.33
CA LEU A 146 -4.06 -10.11 26.15
C LEU A 146 -3.73 -9.68 27.59
N ASP A 147 -4.76 -9.24 28.32
CA ASP A 147 -4.61 -8.84 29.71
C ASP A 147 -4.28 -10.07 30.58
N GLY A 148 -3.11 -10.06 31.21
CA GLY A 148 -2.61 -11.01 32.18
C GLY A 148 -1.79 -10.26 33.23
N ASP A 149 -1.53 -10.87 34.39
CA ASP A 149 -0.76 -10.23 35.46
C ASP A 149 0.63 -9.78 34.98
N GLN A 150 1.20 -8.72 35.58
CA GLN A 150 2.35 -7.98 35.06
C GLN A 150 3.70 -8.74 35.13
N ASN A 151 3.70 -10.03 35.39
CA ASN A 151 4.91 -10.85 35.36
C ASN A 151 5.33 -11.17 33.93
N SER A 152 6.59 -10.93 33.59
CA SER A 152 7.13 -11.11 32.24
C SER A 152 6.91 -12.50 31.64
N TRP A 153 6.83 -13.54 32.44
CA TRP A 153 6.57 -14.93 32.05
C TRP A 153 5.12 -15.19 31.65
N GLU A 154 4.16 -14.47 32.24
CA GLU A 154 2.75 -14.59 31.89
C GLU A 154 2.39 -13.81 30.62
N GLN A 155 3.16 -12.75 30.29
CA GLN A 155 2.99 -12.04 29.02
C GLN A 155 3.29 -12.93 27.81
N ASP A 156 4.31 -13.78 27.87
CA ASP A 156 4.62 -14.72 26.80
C ASP A 156 3.55 -15.79 26.63
N ALA A 157 2.92 -16.22 27.72
CA ALA A 157 1.82 -17.20 27.71
C ALA A 157 0.50 -16.60 27.14
N ASN A 158 0.30 -15.29 27.30
CA ASN A 158 -0.92 -14.58 26.87
C ASN A 158 -0.73 -13.80 25.57
N SER A 159 0.36 -14.02 24.84
CA SER A 159 0.60 -13.38 23.56
C SER A 159 0.30 -14.32 22.39
N THR A 160 -0.41 -13.81 21.40
CA THR A 160 -0.67 -14.53 20.14
C THR A 160 0.02 -13.82 19.00
N PHE A 161 0.89 -14.54 18.31
CA PHE A 161 1.54 -14.05 17.10
C PHE A 161 0.92 -14.70 15.87
N HIS A 162 0.43 -13.87 14.97
CA HIS A 162 -0.14 -14.33 13.72
C HIS A 162 0.62 -13.73 12.53
N LYS A 163 0.90 -14.56 11.51
CA LYS A 163 1.53 -14.13 10.26
C LYS A 163 0.76 -14.69 9.09
N GLN A 164 0.35 -13.81 8.20
CA GLN A 164 -0.36 -14.15 6.97
C GLN A 164 0.31 -13.50 5.76
N SER A 165 0.45 -14.28 4.69
CA SER A 165 0.91 -13.79 3.39
C SER A 165 -0.26 -13.62 2.45
N PHE A 166 -0.19 -12.62 1.56
CA PHE A 166 -1.25 -12.32 0.60
C PHE A 166 -0.67 -11.74 -0.69
N PHE A 167 -1.44 -11.84 -1.76
CA PHE A 167 -1.23 -11.06 -2.98
C PHE A 167 -2.05 -9.79 -2.92
N TYR A 168 -1.60 -8.72 -3.57
CA TYR A 168 -2.33 -7.47 -3.60
C TYR A 168 -2.30 -6.82 -4.98
N ILE A 169 -3.33 -6.04 -5.24
CA ILE A 169 -3.41 -5.10 -6.35
C ILE A 169 -3.74 -3.74 -5.75
N THR A 170 -3.01 -2.72 -6.17
CA THR A 170 -3.20 -1.36 -5.65
C THR A 170 -3.30 -0.39 -6.81
N PRO A 171 -4.52 -0.03 -7.25
CA PRO A 171 -4.70 1.13 -8.12
C PRO A 171 -4.33 2.41 -7.39
N TYR A 172 -3.72 3.36 -8.09
CA TYR A 172 -3.35 4.64 -7.53
C TYR A 172 -3.43 5.79 -8.53
N VAL A 173 -3.57 6.98 -7.97
CA VAL A 173 -3.43 8.26 -8.67
C VAL A 173 -2.46 9.12 -7.88
N GLY A 174 -1.74 10.00 -8.58
CA GLY A 174 -0.81 10.89 -7.90
C GLY A 174 -0.31 12.01 -8.78
N CYS A 175 0.56 12.82 -8.20
CA CYS A 175 1.20 13.92 -8.88
C CYS A 175 2.62 14.10 -8.35
N ASP A 176 3.59 14.15 -9.26
CA ASP A 176 4.95 14.53 -8.95
C ASP A 176 5.12 16.02 -9.27
N TYR A 177 5.50 16.82 -8.28
CA TYR A 177 5.80 18.24 -8.44
C TYR A 177 7.30 18.44 -8.58
N CYS A 178 7.73 18.95 -9.72
CA CYS A 178 9.14 19.18 -10.07
C CYS A 178 9.67 20.41 -9.31
N MET A 179 10.37 20.20 -8.20
CA MET A 179 11.06 21.29 -7.49
C MET A 179 12.31 21.73 -8.25
N THR A 180 13.08 20.77 -8.72
CA THR A 180 14.25 20.95 -9.56
C THR A 180 14.26 19.90 -10.66
N SER A 181 15.19 20.01 -11.61
CA SER A 181 15.36 18.98 -12.65
C SER A 181 15.68 17.58 -12.08
N LYS A 182 16.14 17.49 -10.85
CA LYS A 182 16.58 16.24 -10.20
C LYS A 182 15.74 15.80 -9.00
N VAL A 183 14.91 16.68 -8.45
CA VAL A 183 14.15 16.40 -7.22
C VAL A 183 12.69 16.77 -7.44
N HIS A 184 11.83 15.79 -7.25
CA HIS A 184 10.39 15.95 -7.30
C HIS A 184 9.79 15.61 -5.92
N ILE A 185 8.76 16.34 -5.54
CA ILE A 185 7.88 15.97 -4.43
C ILE A 185 6.75 15.14 -5.03
N THR A 186 6.47 13.99 -4.44
CA THR A 186 5.39 13.10 -4.87
C THR A 186 4.26 13.08 -3.86
N PHE A 187 3.04 13.18 -4.38
CA PHE A 187 1.79 12.93 -3.65
C PHE A 187 1.07 11.79 -4.35
N ARG A 188 0.62 10.79 -3.60
CA ARG A 188 -0.08 9.65 -4.15
C ARG A 188 -1.21 9.23 -3.23
N LEU A 189 -2.36 8.95 -3.81
CA LEU A 189 -3.49 8.29 -3.17
C LEU A 189 -3.66 6.91 -3.81
N ASP A 190 -3.72 5.89 -3.00
CA ASP A 190 -3.95 4.53 -3.47
C ASP A 190 -5.04 3.81 -2.66
N TRP A 191 -5.51 2.71 -3.22
CA TRP A 191 -6.42 1.80 -2.53
C TRP A 191 -5.86 0.40 -2.58
N MET A 192 -5.42 -0.11 -1.45
CA MET A 192 -4.90 -1.46 -1.34
C MET A 192 -6.04 -2.47 -1.37
N LEU A 193 -5.97 -3.43 -2.29
CA LEU A 193 -6.87 -4.56 -2.44
C LEU A 193 -6.06 -5.84 -2.29
N ALA A 194 -6.11 -6.45 -1.12
CA ALA A 194 -5.46 -7.73 -0.92
C ALA A 194 -6.36 -8.87 -1.39
N ILE A 195 -5.75 -9.92 -1.95
CA ILE A 195 -6.40 -11.09 -2.52
C ILE A 195 -5.81 -12.34 -1.88
N HIS A 196 -6.66 -13.21 -1.37
CA HIS A 196 -6.25 -14.51 -0.82
C HIS A 196 -7.36 -15.55 -1.04
N LYS A 197 -7.00 -16.84 -0.97
CA LYS A 197 -7.92 -17.94 -1.22
C LYS A 197 -8.80 -18.33 -0.02
N SER A 198 -8.51 -17.84 1.19
CA SER A 198 -9.27 -18.18 2.39
C SER A 198 -10.11 -16.99 2.85
N GLU A 199 -11.15 -17.27 3.64
CA GLU A 199 -12.05 -16.30 4.25
C GLU A 199 -11.38 -15.41 5.32
N LEU A 200 -10.08 -15.59 5.53
CA LEU A 200 -9.24 -14.78 6.40
C LEU A 200 -9.12 -13.36 5.87
N CYS A 201 -9.22 -12.44 6.77
CA CYS A 201 -9.32 -11.03 6.45
C CYS A 201 -8.03 -10.43 5.97
N LEU A 202 -8.15 -9.70 4.93
CA LEU A 202 -7.07 -9.14 4.16
C LEU A 202 -6.98 -7.64 4.39
N PRO A 203 -5.77 -7.08 4.48
CA PRO A 203 -5.60 -5.66 4.58
C PRO A 203 -6.13 -4.99 3.31
N THR A 204 -7.15 -4.16 3.48
CA THR A 204 -7.76 -3.36 2.40
C THR A 204 -7.99 -1.96 2.92
N GLY A 205 -7.72 -0.94 2.10
CA GLY A 205 -8.03 0.41 2.49
C GLY A 205 -7.27 1.49 1.72
N PRO A 206 -7.69 2.75 1.91
CA PRO A 206 -7.05 3.90 1.30
C PRO A 206 -5.74 4.25 2.00
N ARG A 207 -4.74 4.71 1.22
CA ARG A 207 -3.48 5.21 1.74
C ARG A 207 -3.08 6.47 1.00
N LEU A 208 -2.55 7.43 1.74
CA LEU A 208 -2.01 8.69 1.23
C LEU A 208 -0.50 8.69 1.44
N TYR A 209 0.23 8.98 0.39
CA TYR A 209 1.69 9.05 0.38
C TYR A 209 2.17 10.45 0.11
N PHE A 210 3.25 10.79 0.77
CA PHE A 210 4.02 12.00 0.57
C PHE A 210 5.51 11.67 0.62
N GLY A 211 6.30 12.17 -0.34
CA GLY A 211 7.72 11.88 -0.33
C GLY A 211 8.51 12.62 -1.39
N PHE A 212 9.75 12.20 -1.56
CA PHE A 212 10.69 12.76 -2.51
C PHE A 212 11.15 11.69 -3.48
N MET A 213 11.26 12.08 -4.75
CA MET A 213 11.78 11.25 -5.83
C MET A 213 12.97 11.98 -6.46
N PHE A 214 14.08 11.28 -6.57
CA PHE A 214 15.27 11.74 -7.27
C PHE A 214 15.23 11.24 -8.71
N CYS A 215 15.42 12.13 -9.67
CA CYS A 215 15.33 11.85 -11.11
C CYS A 215 16.69 11.95 -11.78
N HIS A 216 16.97 11.00 -12.68
CA HIS A 216 18.21 10.93 -13.49
C HIS A 216 17.93 10.64 -14.95
#